data_8b805aa34e959ea899fd72af6c890878
#
_entry.id   8b805aa34e959ea899fd72af6c890878
#
_cell.length_a   1.000
_cell.length_b   1.000
_cell.length_c   1.000
_cell.angle_alpha   90.00
_cell.angle_beta   90.00
_cell.angle_gamma   90.00
#
_symmetry.space_group_name_H-M   'P 1'
#
loop_
_entity.id
_entity.type
_entity.pdbx_description
1 polymer ?
#
loop_
_entity_poly.entity_id
_entity_poly.type
_entity_poly.pdbx_seq_one_letter_code
_entity_poly.pdbx_strand_id
1 'polypeptide(L)'
;MADYVNKQVIELNKVIGENENRATRRVKTETHLSDGRTRLYKLAAVCFGMMCILQVILNISLKLAFCTGRVVEERDMVVPTRTVLGCAEGWSLSGSSCYFLSTERKTWEESRQNCLERGADLVVVNSRNEQKFLTELNRNINGVWIGLTDRETEGTWKWVDGTPLTTWYWGQNQPDNGAVFVVYIGEEDCVEINYGNLDPVNKWNDIACNLQFNWICERVI
;
A
#
# COMPACT_ATOMS: atom_id res chain seq x y z
N MET A 1 -68.61 -62.81 -15.50
CA MET A 1 -67.94 -61.98 -14.46
C MET A 1 -66.45 -62.30 -14.34
N ALA A 2 -66.00 -63.54 -14.51
CA ALA A 2 -64.58 -63.90 -14.42
C ALA A 2 -63.69 -63.28 -15.54
N ASP A 3 -64.20 -63.12 -16.74
CA ASP A 3 -63.42 -62.55 -17.87
C ASP A 3 -63.17 -61.08 -17.77
N TYR A 4 -64.02 -60.32 -17.08
CA TYR A 4 -63.85 -58.89 -16.86
C TYR A 4 -62.75 -58.63 -15.85
N VAL A 5 -62.64 -59.44 -14.78
CA VAL A 5 -61.61 -59.31 -13.75
C VAL A 5 -60.22 -59.63 -14.31
N ASN A 6 -60.14 -60.66 -15.12
CA ASN A 6 -58.89 -61.05 -15.79
C ASN A 6 -58.36 -60.00 -16.75
N LYS A 7 -59.21 -59.31 -17.48
CA LYS A 7 -58.81 -58.22 -18.37
C LYS A 7 -58.27 -57.01 -17.61
N GLN A 8 -58.89 -56.64 -16.48
CA GLN A 8 -58.40 -55.58 -15.60
C GLN A 8 -57.05 -55.91 -14.95
N VAL A 9 -56.81 -57.15 -14.55
CA VAL A 9 -55.53 -57.59 -13.95
C VAL A 9 -54.42 -57.52 -15.01
N ILE A 10 -54.70 -57.90 -16.25
CA ILE A 10 -53.72 -57.83 -17.36
C ILE A 10 -53.39 -56.39 -17.70
N GLU A 11 -54.34 -55.46 -17.73
CA GLU A 11 -54.09 -54.05 -17.96
C GLU A 11 -53.30 -53.39 -16.80
N LEU A 12 -53.63 -53.75 -15.56
CA LEU A 12 -52.91 -53.27 -14.38
C LEU A 12 -51.44 -53.69 -14.39
N ASN A 13 -51.17 -54.97 -14.68
CA ASN A 13 -49.81 -55.48 -14.78
C ASN A 13 -49.01 -54.82 -15.93
N LYS A 14 -49.65 -54.49 -17.04
CA LYS A 14 -49.03 -53.78 -18.15
C LYS A 14 -48.64 -52.35 -17.77
N VAL A 15 -49.50 -51.64 -17.05
CA VAL A 15 -49.25 -50.27 -16.57
C VAL A 15 -48.12 -50.26 -15.51
N ILE A 16 -48.07 -51.28 -14.62
CA ILE A 16 -47.00 -51.42 -13.61
C ILE A 16 -45.65 -51.69 -14.33
N GLY A 17 -45.60 -52.61 -15.30
CA GLY A 17 -44.38 -52.89 -16.07
C GLY A 17 -43.88 -51.68 -16.89
N GLU A 18 -44.77 -50.88 -17.47
CA GLU A 18 -44.36 -49.66 -18.16
C GLU A 18 -43.84 -48.57 -17.23
N ASN A 19 -44.39 -48.45 -16.01
CA ASN A 19 -43.93 -47.50 -15.00
C ASN A 19 -42.56 -47.90 -14.43
N GLU A 20 -42.33 -49.20 -14.17
CA GLU A 20 -41.00 -49.68 -13.71
C GLU A 20 -39.93 -49.47 -14.78
N ASN A 21 -40.21 -49.70 -16.05
CA ASN A 21 -39.30 -49.44 -17.14
C ASN A 21 -39.01 -47.95 -17.33
N ARG A 22 -39.99 -47.09 -17.07
CA ARG A 22 -39.84 -45.64 -17.14
C ARG A 22 -39.00 -45.12 -15.97
N ALA A 23 -39.19 -45.65 -14.76
CA ALA A 23 -38.39 -45.30 -13.57
C ALA A 23 -36.92 -45.74 -13.73
N THR A 24 -36.64 -46.96 -14.19
CA THR A 24 -35.28 -47.45 -14.44
C THR A 24 -34.58 -46.70 -15.54
N ARG A 25 -35.29 -46.25 -16.56
CA ARG A 25 -34.73 -45.42 -17.64
C ARG A 25 -34.37 -44.00 -17.14
N ARG A 26 -35.19 -43.39 -16.26
CA ARG A 26 -34.90 -42.11 -15.63
C ARG A 26 -33.66 -42.19 -14.72
N VAL A 27 -33.57 -43.20 -13.85
CA VAL A 27 -32.42 -43.40 -12.96
C VAL A 27 -31.12 -43.61 -13.78
N LYS A 28 -31.13 -44.37 -14.87
CA LYS A 28 -29.98 -44.50 -15.73
C LYS A 28 -29.56 -43.24 -16.45
N THR A 29 -30.52 -42.35 -16.79
CA THR A 29 -30.20 -41.06 -17.44
C THR A 29 -29.63 -40.09 -16.44
N GLU A 30 -30.14 -40.07 -15.21
CA GLU A 30 -29.62 -39.16 -14.17
C GLU A 30 -28.22 -39.58 -13.68
N THR A 31 -27.92 -40.85 -13.55
CA THR A 31 -26.58 -41.34 -13.19
C THR A 31 -25.52 -41.03 -14.26
N HIS A 32 -25.90 -41.08 -15.54
CA HIS A 32 -24.97 -40.78 -16.64
C HIS A 32 -24.69 -39.27 -16.73
N LEU A 33 -25.68 -38.43 -16.38
CA LEU A 33 -25.53 -36.98 -16.37
C LEU A 33 -24.70 -36.46 -15.18
N SER A 34 -24.79 -37.13 -14.01
CA SER A 34 -24.00 -36.82 -12.81
C SER A 34 -22.54 -37.18 -12.97
N ASP A 35 -22.22 -38.30 -13.64
CA ASP A 35 -20.84 -38.73 -13.88
C ASP A 35 -20.11 -37.81 -14.89
N GLY A 36 -20.78 -37.33 -15.92
CA GLY A 36 -20.24 -36.31 -16.85
C GLY A 36 -19.92 -34.98 -16.18
N ARG A 37 -20.78 -34.55 -15.28
CA ARG A 37 -20.60 -33.30 -14.55
C ARG A 37 -19.42 -33.36 -13.57
N THR A 38 -19.29 -34.46 -12.84
CA THR A 38 -18.17 -34.68 -11.91
C THR A 38 -16.82 -34.76 -12.61
N ARG A 39 -16.75 -35.35 -13.81
CA ARG A 39 -15.54 -35.37 -14.65
C ARG A 39 -15.18 -33.97 -15.15
N LEU A 40 -16.16 -33.17 -15.54
CA LEU A 40 -15.95 -31.81 -16.01
C LEU A 40 -15.39 -30.91 -14.89
N TYR A 41 -15.92 -31.03 -13.67
CA TYR A 41 -15.40 -30.27 -12.50
C TYR A 41 -13.97 -30.71 -12.11
N LYS A 42 -13.65 -31.97 -12.20
CA LYS A 42 -12.29 -32.49 -11.95
C LYS A 42 -11.30 -31.95 -12.98
N LEU A 43 -11.67 -31.93 -14.26
CA LEU A 43 -10.84 -31.34 -15.32
C LEU A 43 -10.67 -29.82 -15.13
N ALA A 44 -11.73 -29.11 -14.82
CA ALA A 44 -11.66 -27.67 -14.54
C ALA A 44 -10.76 -27.37 -13.33
N ALA A 45 -10.86 -28.14 -12.25
CA ALA A 45 -10.03 -27.96 -11.06
C ALA A 45 -8.54 -28.22 -11.36
N VAL A 46 -8.22 -29.23 -12.17
CA VAL A 46 -6.84 -29.53 -12.61
C VAL A 46 -6.30 -28.37 -13.49
N CYS A 47 -7.09 -27.85 -14.43
CA CYS A 47 -6.70 -26.72 -15.27
C CYS A 47 -6.46 -25.46 -14.44
N PHE A 48 -7.33 -25.15 -13.48
CA PHE A 48 -7.14 -24.02 -12.56
C PHE A 48 -5.87 -24.20 -11.72
N GLY A 49 -5.64 -25.38 -11.17
CA GLY A 49 -4.41 -25.69 -10.42
C GLY A 49 -3.15 -25.48 -11.25
N MET A 50 -3.13 -25.97 -12.50
CA MET A 50 -2.01 -25.78 -13.42
C MET A 50 -1.80 -24.31 -13.79
N MET A 51 -2.86 -23.55 -14.04
CA MET A 51 -2.74 -22.12 -14.32
C MET A 51 -2.18 -21.34 -13.12
N CYS A 52 -2.59 -21.66 -11.88
CA CYS A 52 -2.01 -21.06 -10.68
C CYS A 52 -0.53 -21.36 -10.54
N ILE A 53 -0.10 -22.61 -10.79
CA ILE A 53 1.31 -23.00 -10.74
C ILE A 53 2.12 -22.24 -11.81
N LEU A 54 1.62 -22.15 -13.04
CA LEU A 54 2.27 -21.41 -14.12
C LEU A 54 2.41 -19.92 -13.79
N GLN A 55 1.39 -19.30 -13.18
CA GLN A 55 1.46 -17.91 -12.74
C GLN A 55 2.50 -17.69 -11.64
N VAL A 56 2.60 -18.60 -10.67
CA VAL A 56 3.64 -18.54 -9.63
C VAL A 56 5.03 -18.68 -10.24
N ILE A 57 5.24 -19.63 -11.15
CA ILE A 57 6.53 -19.81 -11.85
C ILE A 57 6.87 -18.57 -12.68
N LEU A 58 5.91 -17.98 -13.39
CA LEU A 58 6.11 -16.78 -14.19
C LEU A 58 6.50 -15.59 -13.30
N ASN A 59 5.81 -15.39 -12.17
CA ASN A 59 6.12 -14.33 -11.21
C ASN A 59 7.50 -14.51 -10.57
N ILE A 60 7.90 -15.76 -10.25
CA ILE A 60 9.24 -16.05 -9.73
C ILE A 60 10.29 -15.80 -10.81
N SER A 61 10.05 -16.25 -12.05
CA SER A 61 10.97 -16.04 -13.17
C SER A 61 11.13 -14.55 -13.50
N LEU A 62 10.04 -13.78 -13.45
CA LEU A 62 10.09 -12.31 -13.65
C LEU A 62 10.91 -11.63 -12.55
N LYS A 63 10.71 -12.02 -11.28
CA LYS A 63 11.49 -11.49 -10.15
C LYS A 63 12.97 -11.87 -10.27
N LEU A 64 13.28 -13.10 -10.65
CA LEU A 64 14.65 -13.54 -10.88
C LEU A 64 15.29 -12.82 -12.08
N ALA A 65 14.56 -12.59 -13.17
CA ALA A 65 15.04 -11.83 -14.32
C ALA A 65 15.30 -10.36 -13.95
N PHE A 66 14.45 -9.75 -13.11
CA PHE A 66 14.70 -8.42 -12.55
C PHE A 66 15.94 -8.38 -11.63
N CYS A 67 16.16 -9.41 -10.82
CA CYS A 67 17.36 -9.52 -9.99
C CYS A 67 18.62 -9.78 -10.81
N THR A 68 18.56 -10.64 -11.85
CA THR A 68 19.71 -10.93 -12.72
C THR A 68 19.98 -9.82 -13.72
N GLY A 69 18.96 -9.11 -14.21
CA GLY A 69 19.15 -7.93 -15.07
C GLY A 69 19.87 -6.77 -14.38
N ARG A 70 19.74 -6.66 -13.05
CA ARG A 70 20.48 -5.68 -12.23
C ARG A 70 21.95 -6.06 -11.98
N VAL A 71 22.33 -7.32 -12.14
CA VAL A 71 23.69 -7.81 -11.84
C VAL A 71 24.62 -7.77 -13.06
N VAL A 72 24.09 -7.59 -14.28
CA VAL A 72 24.89 -7.66 -15.52
C VAL A 72 25.41 -6.30 -16.00
N GLU A 73 24.86 -5.18 -15.47
CA GLU A 73 25.31 -3.81 -15.85
C GLU A 73 26.40 -3.24 -14.93
N GLU A 74 26.90 -4.02 -13.96
CA GLU A 74 27.87 -3.56 -12.96
C GLU A 74 29.28 -4.15 -13.14
N ARG A 75 29.68 -4.49 -14.38
CA ARG A 75 31.00 -5.10 -14.62
C ARG A 75 32.05 -4.25 -15.34
N ASP A 76 31.79 -2.97 -15.58
CA ASP A 76 32.80 -2.08 -16.13
C ASP A 76 32.79 -0.69 -15.46
N MET A 77 32.90 -0.66 -14.13
CA MET A 77 33.40 0.54 -13.47
C MET A 77 34.39 0.15 -12.39
N VAL A 78 35.67 0.34 -12.68
CA VAL A 78 36.75 0.42 -11.73
C VAL A 78 36.33 1.42 -10.65
N VAL A 79 35.93 0.90 -9.48
CA VAL A 79 35.65 1.72 -8.30
C VAL A 79 36.99 2.21 -7.76
N PRO A 80 37.30 3.50 -7.80
CA PRO A 80 38.29 4.03 -6.87
C PRO A 80 37.61 4.03 -5.51
N THR A 81 38.09 3.20 -4.59
CA THR A 81 37.80 3.24 -3.17
C THR A 81 38.16 4.63 -2.61
N ARG A 82 37.23 5.53 -2.72
CA ARG A 82 37.23 6.77 -1.96
C ARG A 82 35.84 6.89 -1.38
N THR A 83 35.72 6.55 -0.10
CA THR A 83 34.59 6.98 0.72
C THR A 83 34.47 8.50 0.56
N VAL A 84 33.68 8.92 -0.40
CA VAL A 84 33.26 10.31 -0.50
C VAL A 84 32.31 10.52 0.67
N LEU A 85 32.86 11.08 1.77
CA LEU A 85 32.07 11.58 2.89
C LEU A 85 31.25 12.76 2.34
N GLY A 86 30.10 12.47 1.70
CA GLY A 86 29.29 13.48 1.06
C GLY A 86 27.95 12.92 0.62
N CYS A 87 27.00 13.82 0.44
CA CYS A 87 25.68 13.50 -0.04
C CYS A 87 25.66 13.26 -1.56
N ALA A 88 24.69 12.51 -2.05
CA ALA A 88 24.42 12.37 -3.47
C ALA A 88 24.08 13.73 -4.12
N GLU A 89 24.17 13.80 -5.44
CA GLU A 89 23.79 15.00 -6.19
C GLU A 89 22.34 15.40 -5.89
N GLY A 90 22.10 16.69 -5.67
CA GLY A 90 20.80 17.24 -5.29
C GLY A 90 20.46 17.14 -3.80
N TRP A 91 21.36 16.58 -2.99
CA TRP A 91 21.21 16.53 -1.53
C TRP A 91 22.13 17.55 -0.83
N SER A 92 21.65 18.11 0.25
CA SER A 92 22.39 19.06 1.09
C SER A 92 22.92 18.38 2.32
N LEU A 93 24.22 18.58 2.64
CA LEU A 93 24.85 18.03 3.83
C LEU A 93 24.67 18.99 5.02
N SER A 94 24.23 18.46 6.16
CA SER A 94 24.28 19.16 7.44
C SER A 94 24.54 18.16 8.58
N GLY A 95 25.60 18.39 9.35
CA GLY A 95 26.02 17.43 10.37
C GLY A 95 26.39 16.08 9.79
N SER A 96 25.76 15.01 10.27
CA SER A 96 25.91 13.63 9.83
C SER A 96 24.77 13.15 8.91
N SER A 97 23.98 14.07 8.38
CA SER A 97 22.81 13.72 7.57
C SER A 97 22.78 14.46 6.24
N CYS A 98 22.24 13.78 5.24
CA CYS A 98 21.93 14.33 3.92
C CYS A 98 20.44 14.62 3.82
N TYR A 99 20.10 15.78 3.31
CA TYR A 99 18.73 16.27 3.18
C TYR A 99 18.39 16.55 1.73
N PHE A 100 17.26 16.02 1.28
CA PHE A 100 16.71 16.25 -0.05
C PHE A 100 15.43 17.06 0.04
N LEU A 101 15.40 18.24 -0.58
CA LEU A 101 14.20 19.06 -0.71
C LEU A 101 13.56 18.77 -2.08
N SER A 102 12.30 18.36 -2.07
CA SER A 102 11.58 18.07 -3.32
C SER A 102 11.28 19.32 -4.13
N THR A 103 11.17 19.17 -5.42
CA THR A 103 10.68 20.21 -6.35
C THR A 103 9.20 19.98 -6.73
N GLU A 104 8.65 18.82 -6.44
CA GLU A 104 7.27 18.44 -6.66
C GLU A 104 6.46 18.63 -5.37
N ARG A 105 5.13 18.57 -5.49
CA ARG A 105 4.19 18.61 -4.36
C ARG A 105 3.40 17.32 -4.35
N LYS A 106 3.27 16.70 -3.16
CA LYS A 106 2.57 15.45 -2.92
C LYS A 106 1.88 15.48 -1.56
N THR A 107 0.98 14.53 -1.34
CA THR A 107 0.41 14.25 -0.01
C THR A 107 1.52 13.78 0.94
N TRP A 108 1.28 13.84 2.24
CA TRP A 108 2.27 13.41 3.24
C TRP A 108 2.69 11.95 3.02
N GLU A 109 1.74 11.06 2.78
CA GLU A 109 2.01 9.64 2.54
C GLU A 109 2.83 9.39 1.27
N GLU A 110 2.46 10.03 0.17
CA GLU A 110 3.21 9.92 -1.09
C GLU A 110 4.62 10.51 -0.97
N SER A 111 4.77 11.57 -0.16
CA SER A 111 6.06 12.20 0.13
C SER A 111 6.96 11.27 0.93
N ARG A 112 6.42 10.62 1.97
CA ARG A 112 7.13 9.61 2.74
C ARG A 112 7.56 8.45 1.86
N GLN A 113 6.65 7.92 1.05
CA GLN A 113 6.95 6.83 0.12
C GLN A 113 8.09 7.20 -0.84
N ASN A 114 8.10 8.43 -1.34
CA ASN A 114 9.19 8.92 -2.21
C ASN A 114 10.54 9.00 -1.48
N CYS A 115 10.57 9.38 -0.19
CA CYS A 115 11.77 9.33 0.62
C CYS A 115 12.27 7.89 0.80
N LEU A 116 11.38 6.95 1.13
CA LEU A 116 11.71 5.53 1.29
C LEU A 116 12.30 4.91 0.01
N GLU A 117 11.78 5.26 -1.15
CA GLU A 117 12.31 4.84 -2.46
C GLU A 117 13.74 5.35 -2.72
N ARG A 118 14.13 6.46 -2.07
CA ARG A 118 15.49 7.05 -2.14
C ARG A 118 16.43 6.50 -1.06
N GLY A 119 15.98 5.53 -0.24
CA GLY A 119 16.73 5.00 0.90
C GLY A 119 16.88 6.02 2.05
N ALA A 120 15.84 6.83 2.26
CA ALA A 120 15.71 7.86 3.29
C ALA A 120 14.31 7.77 3.92
N ASP A 121 13.98 8.63 4.87
CA ASP A 121 12.59 8.85 5.31
C ASP A 121 12.32 10.36 5.37
N LEU A 122 11.07 10.78 5.65
CA LEU A 122 10.77 12.17 5.96
C LEU A 122 11.62 12.62 7.16
N VAL A 123 12.08 13.85 7.10
CA VAL A 123 13.02 14.39 8.10
C VAL A 123 12.46 14.33 9.52
N VAL A 124 13.30 13.87 10.46
CA VAL A 124 13.06 13.88 11.91
C VAL A 124 13.86 15.03 12.52
N VAL A 125 13.19 15.99 13.15
CA VAL A 125 13.87 17.19 13.68
C VAL A 125 14.35 16.93 15.10
N ASN A 126 15.65 16.69 15.24
CA ASN A 126 16.30 16.30 16.49
C ASN A 126 16.91 17.47 17.28
N SER A 127 17.07 18.64 16.66
CA SER A 127 17.71 19.78 17.30
C SER A 127 17.24 21.13 16.75
N ARG A 128 17.43 22.19 17.58
CA ARG A 128 17.18 23.57 17.17
C ARG A 128 18.05 24.01 15.98
N ASN A 129 19.26 23.51 15.88
CA ASN A 129 20.16 23.86 14.78
C ASN A 129 19.69 23.22 13.48
N GLU A 130 19.20 22.00 13.55
CA GLU A 130 18.59 21.30 12.43
C GLU A 130 17.31 22.02 11.98
N GLN A 131 16.40 22.37 12.89
CA GLN A 131 15.21 23.17 12.58
C GLN A 131 15.55 24.47 11.84
N LYS A 132 16.57 25.20 12.28
CA LYS A 132 17.04 26.41 11.58
C LYS A 132 17.55 26.09 10.18
N PHE A 133 18.34 25.04 10.04
CA PHE A 133 18.84 24.59 8.73
C PHE A 133 17.70 24.26 7.78
N LEU A 134 16.70 23.50 8.24
CA LEU A 134 15.52 23.13 7.44
C LEU A 134 14.72 24.38 7.04
N THR A 135 14.52 25.31 7.97
CA THR A 135 13.85 26.60 7.70
C THR A 135 14.58 27.41 6.63
N GLU A 136 15.90 27.41 6.65
CA GLU A 136 16.71 28.08 5.64
C GLU A 136 16.69 27.35 4.29
N LEU A 137 16.70 26.02 4.33
CA LEU A 137 16.63 25.19 3.13
C LEU A 137 15.32 25.41 2.36
N ASN A 138 14.19 25.58 3.05
CA ASN A 138 12.86 25.78 2.44
C ASN A 138 12.40 27.24 2.34
N ARG A 139 13.25 28.22 2.61
CA ARG A 139 12.88 29.65 2.79
C ARG A 139 12.05 30.28 1.67
N ASN A 140 12.06 29.69 0.47
CA ASN A 140 11.32 30.19 -0.69
C ASN A 140 10.10 29.30 -1.04
N ILE A 141 9.77 28.34 -0.17
CA ILE A 141 8.69 27.36 -0.39
C ILE A 141 7.66 27.51 0.72
N ASN A 142 6.41 27.61 0.34
CA ASN A 142 5.31 27.74 1.28
C ASN A 142 4.77 26.33 1.61
N GLY A 143 5.10 25.84 2.80
CA GLY A 143 4.72 24.52 3.28
C GLY A 143 5.64 23.38 2.79
N VAL A 144 6.25 22.68 3.74
CA VAL A 144 7.13 21.54 3.47
C VAL A 144 6.85 20.46 4.49
N TRP A 145 6.48 19.27 4.04
CA TRP A 145 6.24 18.11 4.90
C TRP A 145 7.49 17.67 5.65
N ILE A 146 7.32 17.38 6.94
CA ILE A 146 8.30 16.70 7.80
C ILE A 146 7.73 15.39 8.33
N GLY A 147 8.54 14.57 8.99
CA GLY A 147 8.18 13.23 9.42
C GLY A 147 7.39 13.15 10.73
N LEU A 148 6.59 14.15 11.09
CA LEU A 148 5.82 14.19 12.32
C LEU A 148 4.31 14.02 12.04
N THR A 149 3.64 13.16 12.83
CA THR A 149 2.20 12.87 12.69
C THR A 149 1.61 12.35 13.98
N ASP A 150 0.32 12.57 14.20
CA ASP A 150 -0.45 11.97 15.30
C ASP A 150 -1.65 11.12 14.82
N ARG A 151 -1.65 10.73 13.53
CA ARG A 151 -2.68 9.87 12.91
C ARG A 151 -3.03 8.59 13.67
N GLU A 152 -2.08 8.02 14.42
CA GLU A 152 -2.32 6.80 15.18
C GLU A 152 -3.17 7.07 16.43
N THR A 153 -2.98 8.22 17.04
CA THR A 153 -3.69 8.63 18.25
C THR A 153 -3.64 10.15 18.34
N GLU A 154 -4.78 10.78 18.17
CA GLU A 154 -4.98 12.23 18.24
C GLU A 154 -4.30 12.86 19.46
N GLY A 155 -3.53 13.93 19.22
CA GLY A 155 -2.74 14.66 20.23
C GLY A 155 -1.48 13.90 20.70
N THR A 156 -1.19 12.72 20.13
CA THR A 156 0.01 11.94 20.48
C THR A 156 0.98 11.92 19.31
N TRP A 157 1.75 12.98 19.19
CA TRP A 157 2.70 13.20 18.10
C TRP A 157 3.87 12.20 18.11
N LYS A 158 4.11 11.58 16.96
CA LYS A 158 5.22 10.64 16.73
C LYS A 158 5.94 10.94 15.42
N TRP A 159 7.23 10.72 15.44
CA TRP A 159 8.06 10.76 14.25
C TRP A 159 7.91 9.48 13.41
N VAL A 160 8.26 9.57 12.13
CA VAL A 160 8.26 8.42 11.19
C VAL A 160 9.17 7.27 11.62
N ASP A 161 10.18 7.52 12.44
CA ASP A 161 11.05 6.49 13.04
C ASP A 161 10.44 5.82 14.29
N GLY A 162 9.22 6.23 14.69
CA GLY A 162 8.49 5.72 15.85
C GLY A 162 8.82 6.40 17.17
N THR A 163 9.76 7.35 17.21
CA THR A 163 10.09 8.09 18.43
C THR A 163 9.01 9.10 18.79
N PRO A 164 8.72 9.32 20.09
CA PRO A 164 7.77 10.32 20.51
C PRO A 164 8.32 11.74 20.36
N LEU A 165 7.44 12.71 20.15
CA LEU A 165 7.80 14.13 20.16
C LEU A 165 8.23 14.57 21.57
N THR A 166 9.47 15.04 21.69
CA THR A 166 10.03 15.55 22.97
C THR A 166 10.40 17.03 22.92
N THR A 167 10.71 17.53 21.73
CA THR A 167 11.03 18.93 21.49
C THR A 167 10.25 19.40 20.27
N TRP A 168 9.62 20.55 20.35
CA TRP A 168 8.73 21.06 19.32
C TRP A 168 9.07 22.48 18.89
N TYR A 169 8.64 22.83 17.68
CA TYR A 169 8.83 24.15 17.07
C TYR A 169 7.52 24.63 16.42
N TRP A 170 6.40 24.43 17.15
CA TRP A 170 5.08 24.85 16.72
C TRP A 170 5.01 26.36 16.49
N GLY A 171 4.32 26.76 15.44
CA GLY A 171 3.94 28.13 15.20
C GLY A 171 2.98 28.65 16.26
N GLN A 172 2.69 29.95 16.20
CA GLN A 172 1.75 30.54 17.15
C GLN A 172 0.36 29.92 17.00
N ASN A 173 -0.22 29.48 18.12
CA ASN A 173 -1.51 28.80 18.24
C ASN A 173 -1.59 27.40 17.57
N GLN A 174 -0.45 26.79 17.25
CA GLN A 174 -0.38 25.43 16.75
C GLN A 174 0.10 24.46 17.85
N PRO A 175 -0.26 23.14 17.77
CA PRO A 175 -1.22 22.54 16.84
C PRO A 175 -2.66 22.90 17.19
N ASP A 176 -3.56 23.05 16.21
CA ASP A 176 -4.95 23.44 16.47
C ASP A 176 -6.00 22.45 15.90
N ASN A 177 -5.54 21.38 15.22
CA ASN A 177 -6.38 20.34 14.63
C ASN A 177 -7.58 20.90 13.86
N GLY A 178 -7.32 21.86 12.98
CA GLY A 178 -8.35 22.50 12.15
C GLY A 178 -9.34 23.39 12.90
N ALA A 179 -9.02 23.78 14.14
CA ALA A 179 -9.86 24.64 14.93
C ALA A 179 -9.64 26.12 14.57
N VAL A 180 -10.25 26.60 13.53
CA VAL A 180 -10.23 28.02 13.17
C VAL A 180 -11.30 28.77 13.95
N PHE A 181 -10.91 29.51 14.99
CA PHE A 181 -11.77 30.22 15.95
C PHE A 181 -12.73 29.29 16.69
N VAL A 182 -13.95 29.10 16.21
CA VAL A 182 -14.98 28.23 16.78
C VAL A 182 -15.52 27.23 15.74
N VAL A 183 -14.85 27.11 14.60
CA VAL A 183 -15.24 26.23 13.52
C VAL A 183 -14.16 25.15 13.33
N TYR A 184 -14.55 23.89 13.49
CA TYR A 184 -13.71 22.75 13.16
C TYR A 184 -13.80 22.47 11.64
N ILE A 185 -12.67 22.44 10.96
CA ILE A 185 -12.61 22.25 9.50
C ILE A 185 -12.09 20.87 9.07
N GLY A 186 -11.71 20.01 10.01
CA GLY A 186 -11.29 18.63 9.76
C GLY A 186 -10.05 18.23 10.56
N GLU A 187 -9.66 16.97 10.49
CA GLU A 187 -8.46 16.42 11.13
C GLU A 187 -7.19 16.95 10.45
N GLU A 188 -6.22 17.37 11.25
CA GLU A 188 -4.94 17.90 10.82
C GLU A 188 -3.78 17.12 11.46
N ASP A 189 -3.57 15.89 11.00
CA ASP A 189 -2.67 14.90 11.63
C ASP A 189 -1.23 14.93 11.12
N CYS A 190 -0.88 15.79 10.18
CA CYS A 190 0.44 15.85 9.57
C CYS A 190 1.06 17.22 9.69
N VAL A 191 2.38 17.28 9.82
CA VAL A 191 3.09 18.52 10.11
C VAL A 191 3.88 19.04 8.93
N GLU A 192 3.70 20.33 8.65
CA GLU A 192 4.51 21.11 7.71
C GLU A 192 5.38 22.15 8.42
N ILE A 193 6.49 22.54 7.82
CA ILE A 193 7.20 23.77 8.14
C ILE A 193 6.57 24.90 7.32
N ASN A 194 5.83 25.78 7.98
CA ASN A 194 5.12 26.89 7.33
C ASN A 194 6.00 28.15 7.20
N TYR A 195 6.26 28.56 5.97
CA TYR A 195 7.06 29.78 5.73
C TYR A 195 6.34 31.08 6.15
N GLY A 196 5.02 31.10 6.07
CA GLY A 196 4.19 32.28 6.41
C GLY A 196 4.29 32.73 7.87
N ASN A 197 4.78 31.87 8.77
CA ASN A 197 5.01 32.24 10.16
C ASN A 197 6.25 33.15 10.29
N LEU A 198 6.11 34.28 10.98
CA LEU A 198 7.16 35.29 11.15
C LEU A 198 8.28 34.83 12.11
N ASP A 199 8.03 33.88 13.00
CA ASP A 199 9.06 33.32 13.88
C ASP A 199 10.12 32.61 13.05
N PRO A 200 11.42 32.85 13.27
CA PRO A 200 12.48 32.22 12.48
C PRO A 200 12.67 30.72 12.77
N VAL A 201 12.10 30.19 13.84
CA VAL A 201 12.29 28.80 14.29
C VAL A 201 10.97 28.09 14.52
N ASN A 202 10.03 28.72 15.21
CA ASN A 202 8.73 28.12 15.54
C ASN A 202 7.79 28.27 14.34
N LYS A 203 7.83 27.28 13.45
CA LYS A 203 7.19 27.31 12.13
C LYS A 203 6.34 26.09 11.82
N TRP A 204 6.19 25.17 12.75
CA TRP A 204 5.39 23.99 12.52
C TRP A 204 3.90 24.30 12.58
N ASN A 205 3.17 23.69 11.68
CA ASN A 205 1.73 23.78 11.56
C ASN A 205 1.21 22.36 11.31
N ASP A 206 0.20 21.92 12.07
CA ASP A 206 -0.56 20.72 11.75
C ASP A 206 -1.53 21.07 10.63
N ILE A 207 -1.72 20.11 9.73
CA ILE A 207 -2.59 20.29 8.56
C ILE A 207 -3.02 18.93 7.99
N ALA A 208 -4.12 18.92 7.25
CA ALA A 208 -4.67 17.71 6.68
C ALA A 208 -3.66 16.99 5.77
N CYS A 209 -3.38 15.72 6.05
CA CYS A 209 -2.35 14.91 5.39
C CYS A 209 -2.54 14.72 3.88
N ASN A 210 -3.75 14.91 3.36
CA ASN A 210 -4.10 14.78 1.94
C ASN A 210 -3.80 16.03 1.11
N LEU A 211 -3.37 17.11 1.72
CA LEU A 211 -2.92 18.30 1.00
C LEU A 211 -1.56 18.04 0.33
N GLN A 212 -1.24 18.85 -0.66
CA GLN A 212 -0.03 18.68 -1.45
C GLN A 212 0.99 19.76 -1.15
N PHE A 213 2.13 19.36 -0.56
CA PHE A 213 3.27 20.21 -0.30
C PHE A 213 4.57 19.60 -0.83
N ASN A 214 5.61 20.40 -0.89
CA ASN A 214 6.97 19.90 -1.01
C ASN A 214 7.32 19.11 0.25
N TRP A 215 8.42 18.38 0.26
CA TRP A 215 8.84 17.59 1.42
C TRP A 215 10.35 17.55 1.56
N ILE A 216 10.83 17.23 2.74
CA ILE A 216 12.24 17.02 3.01
C ILE A 216 12.46 15.57 3.44
N CYS A 217 13.36 14.87 2.71
CA CYS A 217 13.87 13.57 3.15
C CYS A 217 15.18 13.76 3.91
N GLU A 218 15.43 12.88 4.88
CA GLU A 218 16.68 12.76 5.61
C GLU A 218 17.27 11.37 5.48
N ARG A 219 18.59 11.30 5.34
CA ARG A 219 19.38 10.07 5.40
C ARG A 219 20.64 10.31 6.20
N VAL A 220 20.80 9.58 7.30
CA VAL A 220 22.05 9.57 8.11
C VAL A 220 23.16 8.86 7.33
N ILE A 221 24.39 9.40 7.36
CA ILE A 221 25.59 8.89 6.67
C ILE A 221 26.67 8.43 7.66
#